data_4574eef65a71805eb0289887324ba2e3
#
_entry.id   4574eef65a71805eb0289887324ba2e3
#
_cell.length_a   1.000
_cell.length_b   1.000
_cell.length_c   1.000
_cell.angle_alpha   90.00
_cell.angle_beta   90.00
_cell.angle_gamma   90.00
#
_symmetry.space_group_name_H-M   'P 1'
#
loop_
_entity.id
_entity.type
_entity.pdbx_description
1 polymer ?
#
loop_
_entity_poly.entity_id
_entity_poly.type
_entity_poly.pdbx_seq_one_letter_code
_entity_poly.pdbx_strand_id
1 'polypeptide(L)'
;LQQVPPTAVLNGIAFFMTLFVMWPTFSAIYEKSFKPMSEGTITLEEAYTQAEAPLRIFMYEQLGNDGGKYIKNFMAMANMAQPETPKDVPTYILIPSYILHELTVAFKIGVILYIPFIIIDMVVASILMSMGMMMLPPVQISMPFKLILFVLVDGWGLLTQQLFVSVLH
;
A
#
# COMPACT_ATOMS: atom_id res chain seq x y z
N LEU A 1 3.61 5.89 19.51
CA LEU A 1 4.48 4.88 20.13
C LEU A 1 5.65 4.63 19.22
N GLN A 2 6.82 5.19 19.50
CA GLN A 2 7.97 5.13 18.60
C GLN A 2 8.54 3.71 18.41
N GLN A 3 8.10 2.71 19.16
CA GLN A 3 8.64 1.34 19.09
C GLN A 3 7.62 0.21 19.39
N VAL A 4 6.33 0.51 19.48
CA VAL A 4 5.31 -0.50 19.74
C VAL A 4 4.13 -0.32 18.77
N PRO A 5 3.80 -1.29 17.92
CA PRO A 5 4.47 -2.58 17.76
C PRO A 5 5.85 -2.47 17.08
N PRO A 6 6.78 -3.44 17.29
CA PRO A 6 8.08 -3.45 16.62
C PRO A 6 7.94 -3.47 15.10
N THR A 7 8.82 -2.76 14.39
CA THR A 7 8.80 -2.69 12.92
C THR A 7 8.86 -4.07 12.26
N ALA A 8 9.56 -5.02 12.86
CA ALA A 8 9.64 -6.39 12.36
C ALA A 8 8.27 -7.09 12.34
N VAL A 9 7.43 -6.85 13.36
CA VAL A 9 6.06 -7.39 13.41
C VAL A 9 5.19 -6.76 12.34
N LEU A 10 5.26 -5.44 12.17
CA LEU A 10 4.52 -4.72 11.12
C LEU A 10 4.92 -5.21 9.72
N ASN A 11 6.22 -5.35 9.47
CA ASN A 11 6.73 -5.89 8.20
C ASN A 11 6.26 -7.33 7.96
N GLY A 12 6.23 -8.16 9.00
CA GLY A 12 5.71 -9.52 8.91
C GLY A 12 4.23 -9.55 8.53
N ILE A 13 3.40 -8.74 9.19
CA ILE A 13 1.98 -8.62 8.88
C ILE A 13 1.80 -8.12 7.43
N ALA A 14 2.50 -7.05 7.04
CA ALA A 14 2.44 -6.50 5.69
C ALA A 14 2.84 -7.53 4.64
N PHE A 15 3.89 -8.31 4.89
CA PHE A 15 4.32 -9.38 3.99
C PHE A 15 3.24 -10.44 3.77
N PHE A 16 2.65 -10.97 4.85
CA PHE A 16 1.58 -11.97 4.75
C PHE A 16 0.32 -11.41 4.09
N MET A 17 -0.05 -10.16 4.39
CA MET A 17 -1.16 -9.49 3.72
C MET A 17 -0.90 -9.34 2.22
N THR A 18 0.30 -8.95 1.83
CA THR A 18 0.71 -8.85 0.42
C THR A 18 0.60 -10.19 -0.28
N LEU A 19 1.11 -11.27 0.33
CA LEU A 19 0.99 -12.62 -0.22
C LEU A 19 -0.48 -13.02 -0.39
N PHE A 20 -1.32 -12.71 0.59
CA PHE A 20 -2.74 -13.02 0.54
C PHE A 20 -3.44 -12.29 -0.61
N VAL A 21 -3.22 -10.98 -0.75
CA VAL A 21 -3.81 -10.15 -1.82
C VAL A 21 -3.32 -10.57 -3.19
N MET A 22 -2.01 -10.84 -3.33
CA MET A 22 -1.41 -11.23 -4.61
C MET A 22 -1.55 -12.71 -4.93
N TRP A 23 -2.19 -13.51 -4.07
CA TRP A 23 -2.33 -14.96 -4.29
C TRP A 23 -2.93 -15.33 -5.65
N PRO A 24 -4.02 -14.68 -6.14
CA PRO A 24 -4.56 -14.97 -7.46
C PRO A 24 -3.55 -14.70 -8.59
N THR A 25 -2.79 -13.61 -8.47
CA THR A 25 -1.75 -13.25 -9.44
C THR A 25 -0.62 -14.28 -9.45
N PHE A 26 -0.13 -14.68 -8.27
CA PHE A 26 0.91 -15.71 -8.16
C PHE A 26 0.45 -17.06 -8.69
N SER A 27 -0.80 -17.45 -8.38
CA SER A 27 -1.39 -18.68 -8.92
C SER A 27 -1.46 -18.65 -10.46
N ALA A 28 -1.87 -17.52 -11.03
CA ALA A 28 -1.92 -17.34 -12.49
C ALA A 28 -0.53 -17.42 -13.13
N ILE A 29 0.50 -16.85 -12.49
CA ILE A 29 1.90 -16.95 -12.95
C ILE A 29 2.37 -18.40 -12.88
N TYR A 30 2.11 -19.09 -11.78
CA TYR A 30 2.50 -20.49 -11.63
C TYR A 30 1.90 -21.37 -12.71
N GLU A 31 0.60 -21.29 -12.95
CA GLU A 31 -0.12 -22.12 -13.90
C GLU A 31 0.26 -21.80 -15.37
N LYS A 32 0.43 -20.52 -15.71
CA LYS A 32 0.65 -20.11 -17.10
C LYS A 32 2.11 -20.04 -17.51
N SER A 33 3.03 -19.87 -16.56
CA SER A 33 4.45 -19.68 -16.82
C SER A 33 5.30 -20.79 -16.24
N PHE A 34 5.36 -20.88 -14.89
CA PHE A 34 6.31 -21.74 -14.20
C PHE A 34 6.06 -23.23 -14.48
N LYS A 35 4.81 -23.68 -14.39
CA LYS A 35 4.45 -25.10 -14.60
C LYS A 35 4.72 -25.54 -16.03
N PRO A 36 4.24 -24.87 -17.10
CA PRO A 36 4.56 -25.24 -18.48
C PRO A 36 6.06 -25.20 -18.78
N MET A 37 6.80 -24.23 -18.20
CA MET A 37 8.25 -24.17 -18.35
C MET A 37 8.94 -25.38 -17.70
N SER A 38 8.50 -25.80 -16.51
CA SER A 38 9.05 -26.96 -15.82
C SER A 38 8.75 -28.29 -16.52
N GLU A 39 7.63 -28.34 -17.25
CA GLU A 39 7.24 -29.47 -18.09
C GLU A 39 7.93 -29.47 -19.49
N GLY A 40 8.70 -28.41 -19.78
CA GLY A 40 9.42 -28.28 -21.05
C GLY A 40 8.52 -27.94 -22.26
N THR A 41 7.29 -27.48 -22.01
CA THR A 41 6.32 -27.16 -23.07
C THR A 41 6.48 -25.75 -23.63
N ILE A 42 7.10 -24.83 -22.87
CA ILE A 42 7.40 -23.47 -23.30
C ILE A 42 8.86 -23.12 -23.04
N THR A 43 9.37 -22.17 -23.80
CA THR A 43 10.73 -21.63 -23.62
C THR A 43 10.80 -20.66 -22.44
N LEU A 44 12.02 -20.32 -22.01
CA LEU A 44 12.24 -19.32 -20.95
C LEU A 44 11.67 -17.93 -21.34
N GLU A 45 11.80 -17.56 -22.61
CA GLU A 45 11.30 -16.28 -23.14
C GLU A 45 9.78 -16.22 -23.12
N GLU A 46 9.13 -17.31 -23.55
CA GLU A 46 7.67 -17.44 -23.44
C GLU A 46 7.19 -17.45 -22.01
N ALA A 47 7.90 -18.14 -21.11
CA ALA A 47 7.59 -18.17 -19.68
C ALA A 47 7.66 -16.76 -19.07
N TYR A 48 8.68 -15.96 -19.43
CA TYR A 48 8.79 -14.57 -18.98
C TYR A 48 7.59 -13.73 -19.44
N THR A 49 7.23 -13.83 -20.73
CA THR A 49 6.08 -13.09 -21.28
C THR A 49 4.76 -13.50 -20.61
N GLN A 50 4.59 -14.81 -20.35
CA GLN A 50 3.41 -15.33 -19.65
C GLN A 50 3.35 -14.92 -18.16
N ALA A 51 4.49 -14.74 -17.52
CA ALA A 51 4.56 -14.26 -16.14
C ALA A 51 4.29 -12.74 -16.05
N GLU A 52 4.75 -11.97 -17.03
CA GLU A 52 4.58 -10.51 -17.05
C GLU A 52 3.11 -10.11 -17.16
N ALA A 53 2.32 -10.82 -17.96
CA ALA A 53 0.92 -10.46 -18.22
C ALA A 53 0.03 -10.37 -16.96
N PRO A 54 0.01 -11.35 -16.04
CA PRO A 54 -0.76 -11.24 -14.80
C PRO A 54 -0.28 -10.10 -13.89
N LEU A 55 1.02 -9.83 -13.84
CA LEU A 55 1.57 -8.71 -13.07
C LEU A 55 1.14 -7.37 -13.64
N ARG A 56 1.15 -7.22 -14.96
CA ARG A 56 0.67 -6.00 -15.63
C ARG A 56 -0.81 -5.76 -15.35
N ILE A 57 -1.64 -6.80 -15.44
CA ILE A 57 -3.07 -6.71 -15.12
C ILE A 57 -3.25 -6.23 -13.69
N PHE A 58 -2.58 -6.87 -12.73
CA PHE A 58 -2.62 -6.47 -11.33
C PHE A 58 -2.25 -4.99 -11.14
N MET A 59 -1.13 -4.53 -11.70
CA MET A 59 -0.71 -3.13 -11.59
C MET A 59 -1.72 -2.16 -12.20
N TYR A 60 -2.36 -2.51 -13.31
CA TYR A 60 -3.39 -1.66 -13.93
C TYR A 60 -4.66 -1.61 -13.10
N GLU A 61 -5.10 -2.73 -12.53
CA GLU A 61 -6.25 -2.77 -11.63
C GLU A 61 -6.03 -1.89 -10.41
N GLN A 62 -4.83 -1.95 -9.81
CA GLN A 62 -4.48 -1.09 -8.67
C GLN A 62 -4.36 0.39 -9.04
N LEU A 63 -3.83 0.72 -10.21
CA LEU A 63 -3.77 2.11 -10.68
C LEU A 63 -5.15 2.74 -10.84
N GLY A 64 -6.16 1.96 -11.21
CA GLY A 64 -7.52 2.44 -11.41
C GLY A 64 -7.59 3.68 -12.32
N ASN A 65 -8.63 4.48 -12.15
CA ASN A 65 -8.82 5.70 -12.96
C ASN A 65 -7.84 6.82 -12.58
N ASP A 66 -7.43 6.91 -11.32
CA ASP A 66 -6.60 8.00 -10.81
C ASP A 66 -5.11 7.81 -11.12
N GLY A 67 -4.67 6.58 -11.33
CA GLY A 67 -3.27 6.24 -11.58
C GLY A 67 -2.77 6.61 -12.97
N GLY A 68 -3.66 6.81 -13.93
CA GLY A 68 -3.31 7.15 -15.31
C GLY A 68 -2.44 8.41 -15.45
N LYS A 69 -2.56 9.36 -14.52
CA LYS A 69 -1.70 10.56 -14.47
C LYS A 69 -0.23 10.24 -14.29
N TYR A 70 0.11 9.22 -13.51
CA TYR A 70 1.50 8.81 -13.29
C TYR A 70 2.10 8.21 -14.55
N ILE A 71 1.33 7.37 -15.26
CA ILE A 71 1.75 6.81 -16.56
C ILE A 71 2.04 7.95 -17.54
N LYS A 72 1.11 8.91 -17.68
CA LYS A 72 1.28 10.06 -18.57
C LYS A 72 2.52 10.88 -18.23
N ASN A 73 2.79 11.09 -16.94
CA ASN A 73 3.97 11.83 -16.50
C ASN A 73 5.27 11.11 -16.88
N PHE A 74 5.37 9.80 -16.61
CA PHE A 74 6.57 9.04 -16.94
C PHE A 74 6.77 8.89 -18.46
N MET A 75 5.69 8.72 -19.24
CA MET A 75 5.75 8.71 -20.70
C MET A 75 6.29 10.05 -21.23
N ALA A 76 5.79 11.17 -20.71
CA ALA A 76 6.28 12.50 -21.07
C ALA A 76 7.76 12.71 -20.71
N MET A 77 8.19 12.26 -19.52
CA MET A 77 9.60 12.33 -19.09
C MET A 77 10.52 11.48 -19.97
N ALA A 78 9.99 10.38 -20.52
CA ALA A 78 10.71 9.51 -21.44
C ALA A 78 10.63 10.00 -22.90
N ASN A 79 10.02 11.15 -23.18
CA ASN A 79 9.75 11.69 -24.52
C ASN A 79 8.98 10.69 -25.44
N MET A 80 8.08 9.92 -24.83
CA MET A 80 7.23 8.96 -25.54
C MET A 80 5.85 9.56 -25.81
N ALA A 81 5.22 9.13 -26.92
CA ALA A 81 3.84 9.47 -27.21
C ALA A 81 2.90 8.97 -26.11
N GLN A 82 1.80 9.69 -25.87
CA GLN A 82 0.79 9.24 -24.92
C GLN A 82 0.18 7.91 -25.39
N PRO A 83 -0.01 6.94 -24.44
CA PRO A 83 -0.51 5.63 -24.82
C PRO A 83 -1.99 5.70 -25.19
N GLU A 84 -2.37 5.03 -26.28
CA GLU A 84 -3.77 4.87 -26.67
C GLU A 84 -4.42 3.69 -25.92
N THR A 85 -3.61 2.66 -25.66
CA THR A 85 -4.06 1.45 -24.97
C THR A 85 -3.10 1.08 -23.83
N PRO A 86 -3.57 0.31 -22.83
CA PRO A 86 -2.69 -0.21 -21.77
C PRO A 86 -1.51 -1.05 -22.29
N LYS A 87 -1.61 -1.60 -23.49
CA LYS A 87 -0.54 -2.40 -24.10
C LYS A 87 0.64 -1.56 -24.58
N ASP A 88 0.37 -0.29 -24.92
CA ASP A 88 1.39 0.63 -25.44
C ASP A 88 2.32 1.16 -24.36
N VAL A 89 1.98 0.93 -23.09
CA VAL A 89 2.80 1.35 -21.94
C VAL A 89 3.87 0.30 -21.68
N PRO A 90 5.16 0.64 -21.81
CA PRO A 90 6.24 -0.27 -21.46
C PRO A 90 6.21 -0.61 -19.97
N THR A 91 6.61 -1.83 -19.60
CA THR A 91 6.61 -2.28 -18.21
C THR A 91 7.54 -1.47 -17.33
N TYR A 92 8.67 -0.97 -17.86
CA TYR A 92 9.57 -0.08 -17.12
C TYR A 92 9.00 1.31 -16.84
N ILE A 93 7.91 1.72 -17.51
CA ILE A 93 7.11 2.92 -17.21
C ILE A 93 5.98 2.57 -16.23
N LEU A 94 5.34 1.41 -16.44
CA LEU A 94 4.22 0.97 -15.62
C LEU A 94 4.62 0.74 -14.16
N ILE A 95 5.76 0.09 -13.91
CA ILE A 95 6.24 -0.21 -12.56
C ILE A 95 6.41 1.05 -11.69
N PRO A 96 7.20 2.06 -12.08
CA PRO A 96 7.35 3.27 -11.26
C PRO A 96 6.04 4.06 -11.14
N SER A 97 5.19 4.05 -12.18
CA SER A 97 3.86 4.68 -12.11
C SER A 97 2.99 4.04 -11.03
N TYR A 98 2.96 2.72 -10.99
CA TYR A 98 2.28 1.93 -9.98
C TYR A 98 2.83 2.21 -8.58
N ILE A 99 4.15 2.16 -8.40
CA ILE A 99 4.79 2.40 -7.10
C ILE A 99 4.45 3.80 -6.56
N LEU A 100 4.50 4.84 -7.38
CA LEU A 100 4.14 6.21 -6.95
C LEU A 100 2.66 6.36 -6.62
N HIS A 101 1.79 5.68 -7.37
CA HIS A 101 0.36 5.66 -7.06
C HIS A 101 0.12 5.02 -5.70
N GLU A 102 0.63 3.80 -5.47
CA GLU A 102 0.48 3.07 -4.22
C GLU A 102 1.07 3.84 -3.03
N LEU A 103 2.22 4.45 -3.21
CA LEU A 103 2.83 5.30 -2.18
C LEU A 103 1.90 6.48 -1.82
N THR A 104 1.29 7.11 -2.82
CA THR A 104 0.35 8.22 -2.60
C THR A 104 -0.91 7.74 -1.87
N VAL A 105 -1.46 6.59 -2.23
CA VAL A 105 -2.61 5.97 -1.56
C VAL A 105 -2.25 5.63 -0.11
N ALA A 106 -1.10 5.01 0.12
CA ALA A 106 -0.61 4.68 1.46
C ALA A 106 -0.46 5.92 2.36
N PHE A 107 0.09 7.02 1.83
CA PHE A 107 0.18 8.27 2.56
C PHE A 107 -1.20 8.88 2.88
N LYS A 108 -2.13 8.85 1.93
CA LYS A 108 -3.51 9.32 2.19
C LYS A 108 -4.17 8.54 3.33
N ILE A 109 -4.08 7.23 3.29
CA ILE A 109 -4.61 6.36 4.36
C ILE A 109 -3.92 6.68 5.68
N GLY A 110 -2.60 6.79 5.69
CA GLY A 110 -1.81 7.11 6.89
C GLY A 110 -2.21 8.44 7.52
N VAL A 111 -2.42 9.49 6.72
CA VAL A 111 -2.89 10.80 7.19
C VAL A 111 -4.27 10.69 7.83
N ILE A 112 -5.22 10.02 7.18
CA ILE A 112 -6.58 9.86 7.72
C ILE A 112 -6.57 9.09 9.05
N LEU A 113 -5.78 8.02 9.14
CA LEU A 113 -5.64 7.24 10.36
C LEU A 113 -4.95 8.03 11.48
N TYR A 114 -4.11 9.01 11.16
CA TYR A 114 -3.37 9.80 12.13
C TYR A 114 -4.21 10.91 12.76
N ILE A 115 -5.23 11.43 12.07
CA ILE A 115 -6.07 12.54 12.55
C ILE A 115 -6.65 12.32 13.96
N PRO A 116 -7.32 11.22 14.31
CA PRO A 116 -7.88 11.03 15.65
C PRO A 116 -6.81 11.04 16.74
N PHE A 117 -5.60 10.56 16.45
CA PHE A 117 -4.50 10.54 17.39
C PHE A 117 -3.93 11.95 17.66
N ILE A 118 -3.86 12.80 16.62
CA ILE A 118 -3.48 14.22 16.81
C ILE A 118 -4.50 14.95 17.66
N ILE A 119 -5.80 14.70 17.45
CA ILE A 119 -6.86 15.34 18.25
C ILE A 119 -6.69 15.00 19.73
N ILE A 120 -6.40 13.75 20.06
CA ILE A 120 -6.12 13.34 21.45
C ILE A 120 -4.89 14.09 21.98
N ASP A 121 -3.81 14.19 21.24
CA ASP A 121 -2.62 14.92 21.67
C ASP A 121 -2.92 16.39 21.94
N MET A 122 -3.68 17.05 21.07
CA MET A 122 -4.05 18.46 21.23
C MET A 122 -4.94 18.69 22.45
N VAL A 123 -5.92 17.80 22.69
CA VAL A 123 -6.79 17.88 23.88
C VAL A 123 -5.98 17.72 25.16
N VAL A 124 -5.13 16.68 25.23
CA VAL A 124 -4.28 16.44 26.41
C VAL A 124 -3.32 17.59 26.63
N ALA A 125 -2.67 18.11 25.58
CA ALA A 125 -1.77 19.26 25.66
C ALA A 125 -2.52 20.51 26.21
N SER A 126 -3.74 20.78 25.74
CA SER A 126 -4.55 21.91 26.20
C SER A 126 -4.92 21.79 27.67
N ILE A 127 -5.27 20.59 28.13
CA ILE A 127 -5.57 20.33 29.54
C ILE A 127 -4.32 20.56 30.42
N LEU A 128 -3.19 19.98 30.06
CA LEU A 128 -1.92 20.13 30.79
C LEU A 128 -1.47 21.58 30.86
N MET A 129 -1.57 22.34 29.77
CA MET A 129 -1.24 23.76 29.74
C MET A 129 -2.19 24.58 30.64
N SER A 130 -3.49 24.26 30.66
CA SER A 130 -4.47 24.95 31.54
C SER A 130 -4.22 24.70 33.03
N MET A 131 -3.64 23.55 33.36
CA MET A 131 -3.24 23.19 34.73
C MET A 131 -1.87 23.74 35.13
N GLY A 132 -1.19 24.48 34.26
CA GLY A 132 0.16 25.01 34.49
C GLY A 132 1.28 23.98 34.41
N MET A 133 1.02 22.76 33.91
CA MET A 133 1.97 21.66 33.82
C MET A 133 2.78 21.72 32.52
N MET A 134 3.53 22.81 32.30
CA MET A 134 4.30 23.03 31.06
C MET A 134 5.48 22.07 30.87
N MET A 135 5.95 21.41 31.92
CA MET A 135 7.11 20.52 31.87
C MET A 135 6.77 19.06 31.55
N LEU A 136 5.50 18.66 31.57
CA LEU A 136 5.09 17.30 31.27
C LEU A 136 4.93 17.13 29.74
N PRO A 137 5.56 16.10 29.13
CA PRO A 137 5.43 15.85 27.71
C PRO A 137 4.02 15.33 27.38
N PRO A 138 3.19 16.10 26.65
CA PRO A 138 1.79 15.73 26.36
C PRO A 138 1.65 14.38 25.66
N VAL A 139 2.60 14.05 24.79
CA VAL A 139 2.61 12.79 24.02
C VAL A 139 2.69 11.56 24.91
N GLN A 140 3.42 11.62 26.03
CA GLN A 140 3.52 10.50 26.97
C GLN A 140 2.22 10.32 27.77
N ILE A 141 1.58 11.43 28.13
CA ILE A 141 0.31 11.41 28.88
C ILE A 141 -0.86 10.97 27.98
N SER A 142 -0.83 11.32 26.68
CA SER A 142 -1.87 10.93 25.72
C SER A 142 -1.79 9.47 25.28
N MET A 143 -0.63 8.81 25.46
CA MET A 143 -0.38 7.45 25.01
C MET A 143 -1.43 6.42 25.48
N PRO A 144 -1.79 6.34 26.77
CA PRO A 144 -2.83 5.40 27.24
C PRO A 144 -4.17 5.63 26.55
N PHE A 145 -4.57 6.88 26.35
CA PHE A 145 -5.83 7.23 25.69
C PHE A 145 -5.85 6.80 24.21
N LYS A 146 -4.71 6.93 23.51
CA LYS A 146 -4.57 6.45 22.14
C LYS A 146 -4.70 4.93 22.06
N LEU A 147 -4.07 4.21 22.97
CA LEU A 147 -4.17 2.74 23.04
C LEU A 147 -5.60 2.29 23.32
N ILE A 148 -6.26 2.91 24.29
CA ILE A 148 -7.66 2.61 24.64
C ILE A 148 -8.56 2.88 23.43
N LEU A 149 -8.42 4.03 22.76
CA LEU A 149 -9.20 4.34 21.56
C LEU A 149 -9.01 3.27 20.49
N PHE A 150 -7.75 2.93 20.20
CA PHE A 150 -7.43 1.95 19.14
C PHE A 150 -8.03 0.56 19.43
N VAL A 151 -8.00 0.12 20.69
CA VAL A 151 -8.58 -1.16 21.11
C VAL A 151 -10.11 -1.10 21.09
N LEU A 152 -10.72 -0.02 21.56
CA LEU A 152 -12.18 0.11 21.62
C LEU A 152 -12.84 0.14 20.23
N VAL A 153 -12.16 0.70 19.23
CA VAL A 153 -12.69 0.74 17.86
C VAL A 153 -12.29 -0.48 17.03
N ASP A 154 -11.70 -1.50 17.63
CA ASP A 154 -11.10 -2.64 16.91
C ASP A 154 -10.18 -2.18 15.77
N GLY A 155 -9.21 -1.33 16.10
CA GLY A 155 -8.35 -0.64 15.15
C GLY A 155 -7.62 -1.58 14.18
N TRP A 156 -7.21 -2.77 14.63
CA TRP A 156 -6.57 -3.76 13.75
C TRP A 156 -7.54 -4.35 12.73
N GLY A 157 -8.76 -4.69 13.15
CA GLY A 157 -9.80 -5.21 12.27
C GLY A 157 -10.19 -4.18 11.22
N LEU A 158 -10.50 -2.95 11.63
CA LEU A 158 -10.85 -1.87 10.71
C LEU A 158 -9.74 -1.52 9.74
N LEU A 159 -8.48 -1.42 10.21
CA LEU A 159 -7.32 -1.12 9.36
C LEU A 159 -7.13 -2.20 8.31
N THR A 160 -7.17 -3.47 8.72
CA THR A 160 -7.03 -4.61 7.81
C THR A 160 -8.16 -4.63 6.79
N GLN A 161 -9.40 -4.47 7.23
CA GLN A 161 -10.57 -4.45 6.34
C GLN A 161 -10.50 -3.30 5.32
N GLN A 162 -10.14 -2.10 5.76
CA GLN A 162 -10.02 -0.94 4.86
C GLN A 162 -8.88 -1.09 3.86
N LEU A 163 -7.74 -1.64 4.27
CA LEU A 163 -6.66 -1.96 3.35
C LEU A 163 -7.09 -2.98 2.29
N PHE A 164 -7.80 -4.04 2.70
CA PHE A 164 -8.32 -5.03 1.75
C PHE A 164 -9.30 -4.40 0.76
N VAL A 165 -10.25 -3.60 1.25
CA VAL A 165 -11.23 -2.92 0.39
C VAL A 165 -10.54 -1.99 -0.60
N SER A 166 -9.47 -1.28 -0.19
CA SER A 166 -8.74 -0.37 -1.08
C SER A 166 -7.91 -1.09 -2.16
N VAL A 167 -7.56 -2.35 -1.95
CA VAL A 167 -6.77 -3.15 -2.90
C VAL A 167 -7.63 -4.02 -3.81
N LEU A 168 -8.84 -4.40 -3.38
CA LEU A 168 -9.74 -5.27 -4.14
C LEU A 168 -10.75 -4.49 -5.02
N HIS A 169 -10.70 -3.16 -4.98
CA HIS A 169 -11.49 -2.25 -5.80
C HIS A 169 -10.61 -1.40 -6.71
#